data_5d14c2a8aec4337b03311d3a0f75d56d
#
_entry.id   5d14c2a8aec4337b03311d3a0f75d56d
#
_cell.length_a   1.000
_cell.length_b   1.000
_cell.length_c   1.000
_cell.angle_alpha   90.00
_cell.angle_beta   90.00
_cell.angle_gamma   90.00
#
_symmetry.space_group_name_H-M   'P 1'
#
loop_
_entity.id
_entity.type
_entity.pdbx_description
1 polymer ?
#
loop_
_entity_poly.entity_id
_entity_poly.type
_entity_poly.pdbx_seq_one_letter_code
_entity_poly.pdbx_strand_id
1 'polypeptide(L)'
;GDSYSYRVWNDDRSSDWYSFTMQPDSTDHFSFVFIGDVQDTLRGKTRGFMENVRHRYPQADFYMFAGDFAERPMNCYWDEAYQSVDSIAPTKPILVSPGNHEYVKGLVRVLEKRFAYVFSYLLESRYKNNNVYSIDYNDATIITLDSNRDPWFLFSQREWLEKTLKASKKKWKIVMLHHPVYS
;
A
#
# COMPACT_ATOMS: atom_id res chain seq x y z
N GLY A 1 18.47 -5.66 14.04
CA GLY A 1 18.32 -5.93 12.62
C GLY A 1 19.47 -5.37 11.82
N ASP A 2 19.70 -5.93 10.65
CA ASP A 2 20.77 -5.49 9.76
C ASP A 2 20.34 -4.24 8.98
N SER A 3 21.28 -3.33 8.76
CA SER A 3 21.05 -2.14 7.95
C SER A 3 21.62 -2.32 6.55
N TYR A 4 20.83 -1.90 5.57
CA TYR A 4 21.15 -2.00 4.15
C TYR A 4 21.06 -0.62 3.50
N SER A 5 21.86 -0.42 2.45
CA SER A 5 21.80 0.78 1.62
C SER A 5 21.64 0.39 0.16
N TYR A 6 20.85 1.15 -0.56
CA TYR A 6 20.62 0.95 -1.99
C TYR A 6 20.52 2.29 -2.72
N ARG A 7 20.74 2.27 -4.00
CA ARG A 7 20.38 3.33 -4.93
C ARG A 7 19.81 2.73 -6.21
N VAL A 8 19.02 3.51 -6.92
CA VAL A 8 18.48 3.15 -8.22
C VAL A 8 19.20 3.96 -9.29
N TRP A 9 19.50 3.35 -10.43
CA TRP A 9 20.09 4.03 -11.57
C TRP A 9 19.48 3.57 -12.88
N ASN A 10 19.54 4.43 -13.86
CA ASN A 10 19.35 4.12 -15.28
C ASN A 10 20.57 4.65 -16.04
N ASP A 11 20.58 4.53 -17.38
CA ASP A 11 21.76 4.87 -18.21
C ASP A 11 22.33 6.26 -17.97
N ASP A 12 21.48 7.25 -17.60
CA ASP A 12 21.87 8.65 -17.50
C ASP A 12 21.83 9.23 -16.08
N ARG A 13 21.14 8.57 -15.13
CA ARG A 13 20.86 9.13 -13.81
C ARG A 13 20.93 8.09 -12.70
N SER A 14 21.37 8.54 -11.53
CA SER A 14 21.27 7.75 -10.31
C SER A 14 20.54 8.54 -9.21
N SER A 15 19.80 7.83 -8.38
CA SER A 15 19.27 8.41 -7.14
C SER A 15 20.38 8.65 -6.12
N ASP A 16 20.04 9.35 -5.05
CA ASP A 16 20.82 9.33 -3.81
C ASP A 16 20.84 7.92 -3.21
N TRP A 17 21.74 7.69 -2.25
CA TRP A 17 21.74 6.48 -1.44
C TRP A 17 20.64 6.55 -0.39
N TYR A 18 19.84 5.49 -0.30
CA TYR A 18 18.82 5.30 0.74
C TYR A 18 19.23 4.16 1.64
N SER A 19 18.96 4.31 2.93
CA SER A 19 19.27 3.27 3.93
C SER A 19 18.00 2.87 4.68
N PHE A 20 17.86 1.57 4.93
CA PHE A 20 16.79 1.02 5.75
C PHE A 20 17.34 -0.07 6.66
N THR A 21 16.63 -0.35 7.74
CA THR A 21 16.98 -1.42 8.66
C THR A 21 15.91 -2.50 8.59
N MET A 22 16.35 -3.74 8.35
CA MET A 22 15.46 -4.90 8.45
C MET A 22 15.10 -5.13 9.92
N GLN A 23 13.82 -5.27 10.20
CA GLN A 23 13.41 -5.67 11.54
C GLN A 23 13.82 -7.12 11.80
N PRO A 24 14.15 -7.49 13.05
CA PRO A 24 14.32 -8.89 13.43
C PRO A 24 13.04 -9.69 13.14
N ASP A 25 13.19 -10.99 12.89
CA ASP A 25 12.07 -11.89 12.58
C ASP A 25 11.00 -11.97 13.69
N SER A 26 11.37 -11.59 14.90
CA SER A 26 10.44 -11.48 16.03
C SER A 26 10.80 -10.26 16.87
N THR A 27 9.84 -9.38 17.04
CA THR A 27 9.89 -8.27 18.01
C THR A 27 8.63 -8.32 18.86
N ASP A 28 8.72 -7.86 20.11
CA ASP A 28 7.57 -7.84 21.03
C ASP A 28 6.48 -6.86 20.61
N HIS A 29 6.82 -5.93 19.71
CA HIS A 29 5.90 -4.91 19.21
C HIS A 29 6.30 -4.45 17.80
N PHE A 30 5.33 -3.94 17.10
CA PHE A 30 5.50 -3.21 15.84
C PHE A 30 4.51 -2.05 15.79
N SER A 31 4.79 -1.05 14.96
CA SER A 31 3.95 0.12 14.79
C SER A 31 3.75 0.44 13.32
N PHE A 32 2.60 0.97 12.97
CA PHE A 32 2.31 1.41 11.61
C PHE A 32 1.42 2.64 11.61
N VAL A 33 1.47 3.36 10.50
CA VAL A 33 0.54 4.45 10.21
C VAL A 33 -0.53 3.94 9.25
N PHE A 34 -1.79 4.20 9.55
CA PHE A 34 -2.93 3.85 8.71
C PHE A 34 -3.65 5.12 8.25
N ILE A 35 -3.84 5.27 6.95
CA ILE A 35 -4.45 6.46 6.33
C ILE A 35 -5.40 5.99 5.22
N GLY A 36 -6.58 6.59 5.13
CA GLY A 36 -7.50 6.44 3.99
C GLY A 36 -7.66 7.76 3.26
N ASP A 37 -8.04 7.69 1.98
CA ASP A 37 -8.45 8.85 1.18
C ASP A 37 -7.41 9.99 1.21
N VAL A 38 -6.17 9.65 0.92
CA VAL A 38 -5.04 10.59 1.02
C VAL A 38 -4.87 11.46 -0.24
N GLN A 39 -5.65 11.18 -1.29
CA GLN A 39 -5.58 11.91 -2.55
C GLN A 39 -5.75 13.43 -2.40
N ASP A 40 -5.10 14.17 -3.29
CA ASP A 40 -5.20 15.63 -3.36
C ASP A 40 -5.45 16.11 -4.80
N THR A 41 -5.85 17.35 -4.93
CA THR A 41 -6.18 18.03 -6.18
C THR A 41 -5.05 18.95 -6.67
N LEU A 42 -3.82 18.46 -6.71
CA LEU A 42 -2.62 19.16 -7.19
C LEU A 42 -2.28 20.43 -6.36
N ARG A 43 -2.52 20.38 -5.06
CA ARG A 43 -2.26 21.52 -4.15
C ARG A 43 -1.10 21.28 -3.18
N GLY A 44 -0.48 20.11 -3.21
CA GLY A 44 0.63 19.74 -2.32
C GLY A 44 0.25 19.59 -0.84
N LYS A 45 -1.03 19.58 -0.51
CA LYS A 45 -1.49 19.43 0.89
C LYS A 45 -1.15 18.07 1.45
N THR A 46 -1.33 17.03 0.64
CA THR A 46 -1.02 15.67 1.06
C THR A 46 0.46 15.51 1.34
N ARG A 47 1.33 16.11 0.53
CA ARG A 47 2.78 16.10 0.79
C ARG A 47 3.11 16.69 2.16
N GLY A 48 2.61 17.91 2.45
CA GLY A 48 2.84 18.55 3.75
C GLY A 48 2.24 17.75 4.92
N PHE A 49 1.08 17.13 4.72
CA PHE A 49 0.48 16.22 5.70
C PHE A 49 1.41 15.01 5.96
N MET A 50 1.89 14.34 4.93
CA MET A 50 2.75 13.16 5.05
C MET A 50 4.12 13.49 5.67
N GLU A 51 4.69 14.65 5.38
CA GLU A 51 5.88 15.14 6.06
C GLU A 51 5.65 15.30 7.57
N ASN A 52 4.53 15.89 7.96
CA ASN A 52 4.15 16.02 9.38
C ASN A 52 3.94 14.64 10.03
N VAL A 53 3.27 13.71 9.36
CA VAL A 53 3.08 12.33 9.84
C VAL A 53 4.42 11.65 10.08
N ARG A 54 5.34 11.73 9.12
CA ARG A 54 6.69 11.17 9.25
C ARG A 54 7.46 11.75 10.44
N HIS A 55 7.40 13.07 10.63
CA HIS A 55 8.07 13.73 11.75
C HIS A 55 7.44 13.34 13.10
N ARG A 56 6.14 13.18 13.15
CA ARG A 56 5.43 12.83 14.38
C ARG A 56 5.56 11.38 14.77
N TYR A 57 5.69 10.48 13.79
CA TYR A 57 5.76 9.03 13.98
C TYR A 57 6.99 8.42 13.29
N PRO A 58 8.21 8.87 13.63
CA PRO A 58 9.44 8.39 12.99
C PRO A 58 9.71 6.90 13.26
N GLN A 59 9.12 6.36 14.33
CA GLN A 59 9.24 4.96 14.75
C GLN A 59 8.32 4.02 13.96
N ALA A 60 7.40 4.52 13.13
CA ALA A 60 6.53 3.64 12.35
C ALA A 60 7.36 2.70 11.47
N ASP A 61 7.06 1.43 11.54
CA ASP A 61 7.76 0.39 10.79
C ASP A 61 7.34 0.38 9.32
N PHE A 62 6.06 0.64 9.05
CA PHE A 62 5.48 0.71 7.70
C PHE A 62 4.24 1.61 7.65
N TYR A 63 3.77 1.86 6.44
CA TYR A 63 2.59 2.69 6.17
C TYR A 63 1.55 1.89 5.39
N MET A 64 0.28 2.07 5.74
CA MET A 64 -0.87 1.45 5.09
C MET A 64 -1.82 2.52 4.55
N PHE A 65 -2.16 2.43 3.27
CA PHE A 65 -3.09 3.35 2.61
C PHE A 65 -4.34 2.58 2.15
N ALA A 66 -5.48 2.93 2.72
CA ALA A 66 -6.75 2.26 2.47
C ALA A 66 -7.49 2.84 1.25
N GLY A 67 -6.80 2.88 0.10
CA GLY A 67 -7.35 3.33 -1.17
C GLY A 67 -7.41 4.85 -1.35
N ASP A 68 -7.79 5.26 -2.56
CA ASP A 68 -7.83 6.64 -3.00
C ASP A 68 -6.50 7.36 -2.72
N PHE A 69 -5.43 6.72 -3.19
CA PHE A 69 -4.07 7.21 -3.08
C PHE A 69 -3.79 8.33 -4.09
N ALA A 70 -4.33 8.21 -5.30
CA ALA A 70 -4.30 9.23 -6.35
C ALA A 70 -5.73 9.75 -6.62
N GLU A 71 -5.89 11.06 -6.85
CA GLU A 71 -7.20 11.68 -7.10
C GLU A 71 -7.92 11.12 -8.34
N ARG A 72 -7.17 10.78 -9.39
CA ARG A 72 -7.69 10.19 -10.64
C ARG A 72 -6.59 9.40 -11.36
N PRO A 73 -6.96 8.49 -12.26
CA PRO A 73 -6.01 7.73 -13.06
C PRO A 73 -5.36 8.58 -14.19
N MET A 74 -4.75 9.71 -13.82
CA MET A 74 -4.05 10.63 -14.73
C MET A 74 -2.64 10.90 -14.22
N ASN A 75 -1.69 11.19 -15.16
CA ASN A 75 -0.29 11.37 -14.82
C ASN A 75 -0.05 12.38 -13.70
N CYS A 76 -0.64 13.57 -13.82
CA CYS A 76 -0.43 14.65 -12.84
C CYS A 76 -0.85 14.26 -11.41
N TYR A 77 -1.93 13.49 -11.25
CA TYR A 77 -2.37 13.05 -9.92
C TYR A 77 -1.52 11.88 -9.37
N TRP A 78 -1.01 11.04 -10.25
CA TRP A 78 -0.03 10.03 -9.85
C TRP A 78 1.30 10.66 -9.46
N ASP A 79 1.76 11.70 -10.19
CA ASP A 79 2.97 12.43 -9.82
C ASP A 79 2.82 13.13 -8.46
N GLU A 80 1.66 13.71 -8.17
CA GLU A 80 1.32 14.26 -6.86
C GLU A 80 1.34 13.19 -5.77
N ALA A 81 0.71 12.06 -6.01
CA ALA A 81 0.66 10.94 -5.07
C ALA A 81 2.07 10.42 -4.75
N TYR A 82 2.94 10.28 -5.75
CA TYR A 82 4.34 9.87 -5.52
C TYR A 82 5.11 10.90 -4.71
N GLN A 83 4.97 12.18 -5.05
CA GLN A 83 5.61 13.26 -4.30
C GLN A 83 5.14 13.33 -2.85
N SER A 84 3.92 12.90 -2.56
CA SER A 84 3.39 12.88 -1.19
C SER A 84 4.12 11.91 -0.28
N VAL A 85 4.70 10.85 -0.83
CA VAL A 85 5.39 9.79 -0.08
C VAL A 85 6.89 9.69 -0.39
N ASP A 86 7.45 10.64 -1.14
CA ASP A 86 8.85 10.63 -1.58
C ASP A 86 9.85 10.62 -0.40
N SER A 87 9.47 11.20 0.74
CA SER A 87 10.27 11.19 1.96
C SER A 87 10.12 9.91 2.81
N ILE A 88 9.19 9.02 2.46
CA ILE A 88 8.85 7.81 3.23
C ILE A 88 9.21 6.55 2.44
N ALA A 89 8.69 6.45 1.21
CA ALA A 89 8.80 5.25 0.38
C ALA A 89 10.23 4.71 0.17
N PRO A 90 11.27 5.55 0.10
CA PRO A 90 12.63 5.03 -0.04
C PRO A 90 13.15 4.23 1.15
N THR A 91 12.57 4.40 2.33
CA THR A 91 13.11 3.83 3.58
C THR A 91 12.12 3.01 4.39
N LYS A 92 10.84 3.10 4.07
CA LYS A 92 9.76 2.39 4.79
C LYS A 92 8.83 1.67 3.81
N PRO A 93 8.41 0.45 4.12
CA PRO A 93 7.41 -0.25 3.32
C PRO A 93 6.09 0.53 3.28
N ILE A 94 5.47 0.54 2.11
CA ILE A 94 4.14 1.10 1.89
C ILE A 94 3.24 -0.01 1.38
N LEU A 95 2.10 -0.23 2.02
CA LEU A 95 1.06 -1.17 1.63
C LEU A 95 -0.18 -0.39 1.20
N VAL A 96 -0.70 -0.67 0.02
CA VAL A 96 -1.85 0.08 -0.54
C VAL A 96 -2.94 -0.90 -0.98
N SER A 97 -4.18 -0.65 -0.56
CA SER A 97 -5.36 -1.22 -1.20
C SER A 97 -5.87 -0.26 -2.28
N PRO A 98 -6.46 -0.74 -3.37
CA PRO A 98 -7.05 0.16 -4.35
C PRO A 98 -8.33 0.81 -3.84
N GLY A 99 -8.48 2.11 -4.06
CA GLY A 99 -9.72 2.85 -3.91
C GLY A 99 -10.47 3.00 -5.24
N ASN A 100 -11.59 3.68 -5.23
CA ASN A 100 -12.39 3.88 -6.43
C ASN A 100 -11.77 4.90 -7.40
N HIS A 101 -10.88 5.76 -6.92
CA HIS A 101 -10.15 6.73 -7.72
C HIS A 101 -8.99 6.12 -8.50
N GLU A 102 -8.51 4.93 -8.14
CA GLU A 102 -7.53 4.17 -8.91
C GLU A 102 -8.15 3.43 -10.10
N TYR A 103 -9.47 3.48 -10.27
CA TYR A 103 -10.18 2.81 -11.35
C TYR A 103 -10.54 3.75 -12.49
N VAL A 104 -10.18 3.35 -13.72
CA VAL A 104 -10.67 4.01 -14.94
C VAL A 104 -12.16 3.74 -15.07
N LYS A 105 -12.95 4.83 -15.14
CA LYS A 105 -14.41 4.76 -15.30
C LYS A 105 -14.75 4.48 -16.76
N GLY A 106 -15.60 3.48 -17.02
CA GLY A 106 -16.09 3.08 -18.32
C GLY A 106 -17.28 2.14 -18.16
N LEU A 107 -17.66 1.44 -19.22
CA LEU A 107 -18.70 0.38 -19.16
C LEU A 107 -18.30 -0.71 -18.14
N VAL A 108 -17.01 -0.99 -18.04
CA VAL A 108 -16.41 -1.84 -17.00
C VAL A 108 -15.35 -1.03 -16.31
N ARG A 109 -15.34 -1.07 -14.97
CA ARG A 109 -14.27 -0.46 -14.18
C ARG A 109 -13.01 -1.29 -14.30
N VAL A 110 -11.89 -0.66 -14.66
CA VAL A 110 -10.59 -1.31 -14.79
C VAL A 110 -9.59 -0.62 -13.89
N LEU A 111 -8.92 -1.40 -13.05
CA LEU A 111 -7.83 -0.87 -12.23
C LEU A 111 -6.74 -0.29 -13.14
N GLU A 112 -6.32 0.91 -12.85
CA GLU A 112 -5.31 1.62 -13.63
C GLU A 112 -3.97 0.87 -13.57
N LYS A 113 -3.31 0.73 -14.72
CA LYS A 113 -2.10 -0.11 -14.86
C LYS A 113 -0.95 0.33 -13.95
N ARG A 114 -0.82 1.64 -13.70
CA ARG A 114 0.23 2.17 -12.82
C ARG A 114 0.12 1.66 -11.40
N PHE A 115 -1.10 1.44 -10.90
CA PHE A 115 -1.29 0.82 -9.58
C PHE A 115 -0.55 -0.52 -9.49
N ALA A 116 -0.73 -1.39 -10.47
CA ALA A 116 -0.09 -2.69 -10.51
C ALA A 116 1.44 -2.60 -10.68
N TYR A 117 1.94 -1.60 -11.39
CA TYR A 117 3.38 -1.41 -11.57
C TYR A 117 4.05 -0.84 -10.31
N VAL A 118 3.44 0.12 -9.67
CA VAL A 118 4.01 0.82 -8.51
C VAL A 118 3.91 -0.03 -7.25
N PHE A 119 2.76 -0.66 -7.06
CA PHE A 119 2.52 -1.53 -5.90
C PHE A 119 2.70 -3.01 -6.25
N SER A 120 3.72 -3.28 -7.07
CA SER A 120 4.11 -4.64 -7.44
C SER A 120 4.90 -5.29 -6.29
N TYR A 121 4.18 -5.77 -5.31
CA TYR A 121 4.80 -6.59 -4.28
C TYR A 121 5.15 -7.96 -4.88
N LEU A 122 6.39 -8.43 -4.66
CA LEU A 122 6.85 -9.75 -5.12
C LEU A 122 6.20 -10.89 -4.29
N LEU A 123 4.88 -10.90 -4.28
CA LEU A 123 4.09 -11.85 -3.51
C LEU A 123 3.39 -12.82 -4.47
N GLU A 124 3.26 -14.06 -4.05
CA GLU A 124 2.38 -15.01 -4.71
C GLU A 124 0.92 -14.55 -4.55
N SER A 125 0.48 -13.67 -5.44
CA SER A 125 -0.90 -13.23 -5.49
C SER A 125 -1.69 -14.13 -6.45
N ARG A 126 -2.81 -14.67 -5.98
CA ARG A 126 -3.80 -15.34 -6.84
C ARG A 126 -4.38 -14.38 -7.90
N TYR A 127 -4.29 -13.08 -7.65
CA TYR A 127 -4.87 -12.02 -8.48
C TYR A 127 -3.77 -11.30 -9.26
N LYS A 128 -3.87 -11.32 -10.59
CA LYS A 128 -2.83 -10.85 -11.54
C LYS A 128 -2.38 -9.39 -11.33
N ASN A 129 -3.16 -8.57 -10.65
CA ASN A 129 -2.91 -7.14 -10.49
C ASN A 129 -2.33 -6.76 -9.13
N ASN A 130 -1.91 -7.73 -8.31
CA ASN A 130 -1.35 -7.51 -6.97
C ASN A 130 -2.20 -6.60 -6.05
N ASN A 131 -3.49 -6.51 -6.31
CA ASN A 131 -4.43 -5.68 -5.56
C ASN A 131 -5.12 -6.43 -4.40
N VAL A 132 -4.97 -7.76 -4.37
CA VAL A 132 -5.44 -8.63 -3.29
C VAL A 132 -4.29 -9.53 -2.89
N TYR A 133 -3.79 -9.37 -1.68
CA TYR A 133 -2.63 -10.10 -1.19
C TYR A 133 -2.62 -10.21 0.33
N SER A 134 -1.75 -11.05 0.86
CA SER A 134 -1.44 -11.08 2.28
C SER A 134 0.07 -11.16 2.48
N ILE A 135 0.54 -10.53 3.56
CA ILE A 135 1.90 -10.62 4.04
C ILE A 135 1.90 -10.94 5.52
N ASP A 136 2.90 -11.66 5.96
CA ASP A 136 3.18 -11.83 7.38
C ASP A 136 4.27 -10.83 7.78
N TYR A 137 3.99 -10.07 8.81
CA TYR A 137 4.93 -9.15 9.42
C TYR A 137 4.89 -9.32 10.93
N ASN A 138 6.00 -9.74 11.50
CA ASN A 138 6.09 -10.02 12.93
C ASN A 138 4.95 -10.95 13.41
N ASP A 139 4.15 -10.55 14.39
CA ASP A 139 3.00 -11.30 14.91
C ASP A 139 1.68 -10.97 14.19
N ALA A 140 1.74 -10.33 13.02
CA ALA A 140 0.56 -9.98 12.23
C ALA A 140 0.55 -10.66 10.86
N THR A 141 -0.63 -11.06 10.42
CA THR A 141 -0.96 -11.26 9.00
C THR A 141 -1.74 -10.03 8.53
N ILE A 142 -1.18 -9.30 7.58
CA ILE A 142 -1.79 -8.13 6.96
C ILE A 142 -2.37 -8.56 5.63
N ILE A 143 -3.65 -8.27 5.43
CA ILE A 143 -4.43 -8.69 4.28
C ILE A 143 -4.99 -7.45 3.60
N THR A 144 -4.78 -7.34 2.30
CA THR A 144 -5.32 -6.26 1.48
C THR A 144 -6.37 -6.81 0.53
N LEU A 145 -7.52 -6.16 0.49
CA LEU A 145 -8.64 -6.51 -0.38
C LEU A 145 -8.98 -5.37 -1.34
N ASP A 146 -9.55 -5.73 -2.47
CA ASP A 146 -10.10 -4.80 -3.45
C ASP A 146 -11.63 -4.78 -3.37
N SER A 147 -12.17 -3.76 -2.76
CA SER A 147 -13.61 -3.59 -2.57
C SER A 147 -14.34 -2.90 -3.74
N ASN A 148 -13.62 -2.62 -4.86
CA ASN A 148 -14.16 -1.88 -6.01
C ASN A 148 -14.72 -2.77 -7.13
N ARG A 149 -14.61 -4.08 -6.97
CA ARG A 149 -14.92 -5.04 -8.02
C ARG A 149 -16.38 -5.49 -8.00
N ASP A 150 -16.75 -6.21 -9.06
CA ASP A 150 -18.08 -6.83 -9.22
C ASP A 150 -18.34 -7.91 -8.15
N PRO A 151 -19.62 -8.28 -7.94
CA PRO A 151 -20.01 -9.25 -6.90
C PRO A 151 -19.31 -10.60 -6.98
N TRP A 152 -19.02 -11.10 -8.19
CA TRP A 152 -18.34 -12.38 -8.38
C TRP A 152 -16.90 -12.34 -7.89
N PHE A 153 -16.22 -11.23 -8.18
CA PHE A 153 -14.86 -11.01 -7.69
C PHE A 153 -14.85 -10.88 -6.17
N LEU A 154 -15.79 -10.12 -5.59
CA LEU A 154 -15.93 -9.99 -4.14
C LEU A 154 -16.22 -11.34 -3.48
N PHE A 155 -17.04 -12.18 -4.09
CA PHE A 155 -17.29 -13.54 -3.59
C PHE A 155 -16.02 -14.39 -3.59
N SER A 156 -15.23 -14.34 -4.66
CA SER A 156 -13.96 -15.08 -4.74
C SER A 156 -12.94 -14.58 -3.71
N GLN A 157 -12.90 -13.27 -3.44
CA GLN A 157 -12.07 -12.69 -2.38
C GLN A 157 -12.49 -13.17 -1.00
N ARG A 158 -13.79 -13.29 -0.74
CA ARG A 158 -14.31 -13.81 0.52
C ARG A 158 -13.79 -15.21 0.79
N GLU A 159 -13.88 -16.12 -0.19
CA GLU A 159 -13.35 -17.47 -0.06
C GLU A 159 -11.83 -17.49 0.21
N TRP A 160 -11.10 -16.66 -0.52
CA TRP A 160 -9.66 -16.52 -0.34
C TRP A 160 -9.32 -15.96 1.05
N LEU A 161 -10.02 -14.90 1.47
CA LEU A 161 -9.86 -14.29 2.80
C LEU A 161 -10.11 -15.32 3.92
N GLU A 162 -11.19 -16.08 3.82
CA GLU A 162 -11.52 -17.10 4.81
C GLU A 162 -10.41 -18.17 4.93
N LYS A 163 -9.88 -18.64 3.80
CA LYS A 163 -8.75 -19.57 3.77
C LYS A 163 -7.49 -18.97 4.38
N THR A 164 -7.18 -17.74 4.03
CA THR A 164 -6.00 -17.00 4.53
C THR A 164 -6.08 -16.80 6.04
N LEU A 165 -7.23 -16.37 6.54
CA LEU A 165 -7.45 -16.18 7.98
C LEU A 165 -7.33 -17.49 8.76
N LYS A 166 -7.88 -18.60 8.24
CA LYS A 166 -7.78 -19.93 8.85
C LYS A 166 -6.35 -20.48 8.83
N ALA A 167 -5.59 -20.20 7.79
CA ALA A 167 -4.21 -20.65 7.66
C ALA A 167 -3.24 -19.88 8.56
N SER A 168 -3.51 -18.61 8.82
CA SER A 168 -2.65 -17.74 9.62
C SER A 168 -2.54 -18.23 11.07
N LYS A 169 -1.30 -18.38 11.53
CA LYS A 169 -0.94 -18.67 12.93
C LYS A 169 -0.56 -17.42 13.72
N LYS A 170 -0.55 -16.25 13.08
CA LYS A 170 -0.17 -14.99 13.71
C LYS A 170 -1.23 -14.54 14.70
N LYS A 171 -0.79 -13.83 15.73
CA LYS A 171 -1.65 -13.29 16.80
C LYS A 171 -2.66 -12.26 16.24
N TRP A 172 -2.18 -11.37 15.37
CA TRP A 172 -2.98 -10.30 14.79
C TRP A 172 -3.36 -10.62 13.34
N LYS A 173 -4.60 -10.32 12.97
CA LYS A 173 -5.13 -10.36 11.60
C LYS A 173 -5.65 -8.98 11.28
N ILE A 174 -4.95 -8.28 10.39
CA ILE A 174 -5.29 -6.92 9.98
C ILE A 174 -5.79 -7.00 8.54
N VAL A 175 -7.04 -6.60 8.32
CA VAL A 175 -7.64 -6.58 6.98
C VAL A 175 -7.86 -5.14 6.56
N MET A 176 -7.28 -4.76 5.44
CA MET A 176 -7.39 -3.43 4.86
C MET A 176 -8.19 -3.47 3.57
N LEU A 177 -9.15 -2.57 3.43
CA LEU A 177 -9.95 -2.33 2.23
C LEU A 177 -10.41 -0.87 2.23
N HIS A 178 -10.78 -0.36 1.05
CA HIS A 178 -11.16 1.04 0.90
C HIS A 178 -12.58 1.37 1.39
N HIS A 179 -13.59 0.69 0.84
CA HIS A 179 -14.98 0.98 1.23
C HIS A 179 -15.28 0.50 2.65
N PRO A 180 -16.06 1.27 3.43
CA PRO A 180 -16.48 0.84 4.76
C PRO A 180 -17.35 -0.42 4.69
N VAL A 181 -17.25 -1.26 5.72
CA VAL A 181 -18.06 -2.49 5.82
C VAL A 181 -19.52 -2.16 6.09
N TYR A 182 -19.74 -1.06 6.78
CA TYR A 182 -21.07 -0.52 7.10
C TYR A 182 -21.13 0.96 6.70
N SER A 183 -22.21 1.37 6.07
CA SER A 183 -22.48 2.77 5.66
C SER A 183 -23.94 3.10 5.91
#